data_654646bd9ca0ab07a709a4f0e909ecd0
#
_entry.id   654646bd9ca0ab07a709a4f0e909ecd0
#
_cell.length_a   1.000
_cell.length_b   1.000
_cell.length_c   1.000
_cell.angle_alpha   90.00
_cell.angle_beta   90.00
_cell.angle_gamma   90.00
#
_symmetry.space_group_name_H-M   'P 1'
#
loop_
_entity.id
_entity.type
_entity.pdbx_description
1 polymer ?
#
loop_
_entity_poly.entity_id
_entity_poly.type
_entity_poly.pdbx_seq_one_letter_code
_entity_poly.pdbx_strand_id
1 'polypeptide(L)'
;DDASTSSVTPQGLLNTMFKSFFPNPRLFFISVIVWLALNMLLWYTGGHGWGEYLGFPKGYAEAELPIGVSRFWSAAFIWFYIWFLVSTALFAAFWRFLSDNKWQRWSIWGSAFILFNIWFGVQVSVAINAWYGPFWDMIQKMLSDGGGDINDLYKGTLTFLYIAMVAVTFAVINAFFTSHYVFRWRTAMNEYYTANWDKLRHVEGASQRIQEDTMRFA
;
A
#
# COMPACT_ATOMS: atom_id res chain seq x y z
N ASP A 1 -12.20 17.78 48.76
CA ASP A 1 -12.95 17.25 47.62
C ASP A 1 -12.14 17.49 46.34
N ASP A 2 -11.12 16.64 46.16
CA ASP A 2 -10.29 16.66 44.96
C ASP A 2 -11.00 15.90 43.83
N ALA A 3 -11.76 16.63 43.02
CA ALA A 3 -12.18 16.17 41.74
C ALA A 3 -10.95 16.20 40.80
N SER A 4 -10.19 15.11 40.79
CA SER A 4 -9.13 14.90 39.80
C SER A 4 -9.77 14.86 38.41
N THR A 5 -9.82 16.01 37.75
CA THR A 5 -10.07 16.12 36.31
C THR A 5 -8.97 15.34 35.57
N SER A 6 -9.21 14.05 35.34
CA SER A 6 -8.37 13.25 34.44
C SER A 6 -8.51 13.81 33.04
N SER A 7 -7.70 14.82 32.74
CA SER A 7 -7.51 15.32 31.39
C SER A 7 -7.07 14.13 30.54
N VAL A 8 -7.92 13.67 29.64
CA VAL A 8 -7.57 12.64 28.66
C VAL A 8 -6.40 13.23 27.86
N THR A 9 -5.19 12.75 28.09
CA THR A 9 -4.01 13.21 27.41
C THR A 9 -4.12 12.90 25.91
N PRO A 10 -3.55 13.72 25.01
CA PRO A 10 -3.54 13.43 23.56
C PRO A 10 -3.05 12.02 23.23
N GLN A 11 -2.14 11.47 24.02
CA GLN A 11 -1.68 10.08 23.91
C GLN A 11 -2.77 9.04 24.24
N GLY A 12 -3.69 9.34 25.15
CA GLY A 12 -4.82 8.48 25.46
C GLY A 12 -5.82 8.40 24.32
N LEU A 13 -6.07 9.53 23.64
CA LEU A 13 -6.94 9.60 22.46
C LEU A 13 -6.36 8.85 21.25
N LEU A 14 -5.09 9.03 20.95
CA LEU A 14 -4.41 8.27 19.89
C LEU A 14 -4.46 6.77 20.14
N ASN A 15 -4.23 6.33 21.37
CA ASN A 15 -4.34 4.91 21.73
C ASN A 15 -5.75 4.36 21.53
N THR A 16 -6.80 5.13 21.80
CA THR A 16 -8.20 4.72 21.58
C THR A 16 -8.55 4.64 20.09
N MET A 17 -8.08 5.58 19.29
CA MET A 17 -8.28 5.56 17.83
C MET A 17 -7.68 4.31 17.18
N PHE A 18 -6.44 3.97 17.52
CA PHE A 18 -5.80 2.77 16.99
C PHE A 18 -6.43 1.47 17.54
N LYS A 19 -6.86 1.45 18.80
CA LYS A 19 -7.54 0.28 19.39
C LYS A 19 -8.88 -0.06 18.73
N SER A 20 -9.56 0.91 18.14
CA SER A 20 -10.84 0.70 17.48
C SER A 20 -10.72 -0.14 16.21
N PHE A 21 -9.57 -0.05 15.53
CA PHE A 21 -9.38 -0.63 14.21
C PHE A 21 -8.29 -1.71 14.15
N PHE A 22 -7.17 -1.49 14.86
CA PHE A 22 -6.06 -2.43 14.90
C PHE A 22 -6.11 -3.34 16.13
N PRO A 23 -5.87 -4.64 15.98
CA PRO A 23 -5.81 -5.54 17.11
C PRO A 23 -4.55 -5.23 17.92
N ASN A 24 -4.69 -4.91 19.21
CA ASN A 24 -3.58 -4.60 20.11
C ASN A 24 -2.48 -3.72 19.47
N PRO A 25 -2.70 -2.40 19.30
CA PRO A 25 -1.90 -1.54 18.40
C PRO A 25 -0.39 -1.61 18.62
N ARG A 26 0.07 -1.66 19.89
CA ARG A 26 1.52 -1.70 20.18
C ARG A 26 2.16 -2.96 19.61
N LEU A 27 1.60 -4.13 19.92
CA LEU A 27 2.10 -5.40 19.42
C LEU A 27 1.93 -5.51 17.91
N PHE A 28 0.81 -4.99 17.38
CA PHE A 28 0.55 -4.98 15.96
C PHE A 28 1.64 -4.22 15.19
N PHE A 29 1.91 -2.98 15.54
CA PHE A 29 2.92 -2.18 14.82
C PHE A 29 4.34 -2.72 14.99
N ILE A 30 4.69 -3.22 16.18
CA ILE A 30 5.99 -3.89 16.37
C ILE A 30 6.08 -5.13 15.47
N SER A 31 5.03 -5.96 15.44
CA SER A 31 5.01 -7.16 14.59
C SER A 31 5.07 -6.82 13.09
N VAL A 32 4.44 -5.71 12.66
CA VAL A 32 4.56 -5.22 11.27
C VAL A 32 6.01 -4.87 10.94
N ILE A 33 6.69 -4.12 11.81
CA ILE A 33 8.11 -3.75 11.59
C ILE A 33 8.99 -5.00 11.50
N VAL A 34 8.83 -5.92 12.45
CA VAL A 34 9.59 -7.19 12.46
C VAL A 34 9.29 -8.02 11.22
N TRP A 35 8.01 -8.11 10.82
CA TRP A 35 7.59 -8.85 9.64
C TRP A 35 8.15 -8.27 8.35
N LEU A 36 8.12 -6.93 8.20
CA LEU A 36 8.71 -6.24 7.05
C LEU A 36 10.23 -6.46 7.01
N ALA A 37 10.92 -6.32 8.13
CA ALA A 37 12.36 -6.56 8.20
C ALA A 37 12.72 -8.01 7.81
N LEU A 38 11.96 -8.99 8.31
CA LEU A 38 12.13 -10.39 7.96
C LEU A 38 11.90 -10.65 6.46
N ASN A 39 10.84 -10.08 5.89
CA ASN A 39 10.55 -10.20 4.47
C ASN A 39 11.63 -9.56 3.60
N MET A 40 12.14 -8.40 3.98
CA MET A 40 13.26 -7.75 3.29
C MET A 40 14.52 -8.63 3.36
N LEU A 41 14.84 -9.14 4.54
CA LEU A 41 16.00 -10.04 4.71
C LEU A 41 15.84 -11.27 3.81
N LEU A 42 14.71 -11.95 3.85
CA LEU A 42 14.46 -13.15 3.03
C LEU A 42 14.50 -12.83 1.53
N TRP A 43 13.96 -11.71 1.11
CA TRP A 43 13.98 -11.28 -0.29
C TRP A 43 15.40 -11.08 -0.79
N TYR A 44 16.23 -10.35 -0.06
CA TYR A 44 17.60 -10.04 -0.46
C TYR A 44 18.58 -11.21 -0.27
N THR A 45 18.28 -12.17 0.60
CA THR A 45 19.13 -13.37 0.77
C THR A 45 18.87 -14.48 -0.24
N GLY A 46 17.87 -14.31 -1.11
CA GLY A 46 17.60 -15.29 -2.19
C GLY A 46 16.13 -15.40 -2.58
N GLY A 47 15.21 -14.89 -1.78
CA GLY A 47 13.76 -15.00 -2.01
C GLY A 47 13.30 -14.46 -3.37
N HIS A 48 14.00 -13.44 -3.90
CA HIS A 48 13.74 -12.91 -5.24
C HIS A 48 13.93 -13.96 -6.35
N GLY A 49 14.77 -14.97 -6.16
CA GLY A 49 15.02 -16.07 -7.11
C GLY A 49 14.22 -17.35 -6.83
N TRP A 50 13.51 -17.46 -5.71
CA TRP A 50 12.83 -18.71 -5.35
C TRP A 50 11.69 -19.10 -6.29
N GLY A 51 11.21 -18.21 -7.13
CA GLY A 51 10.24 -18.52 -8.16
C GLY A 51 10.72 -19.60 -9.15
N GLU A 52 12.02 -19.73 -9.36
CA GLU A 52 12.57 -20.79 -10.21
C GLU A 52 12.17 -22.20 -9.73
N TYR A 53 12.12 -22.42 -8.43
CA TYR A 53 11.67 -23.68 -7.84
C TYR A 53 10.15 -23.95 -8.05
N LEU A 54 9.40 -22.89 -8.38
CA LEU A 54 7.96 -22.96 -8.66
C LEU A 54 7.64 -22.92 -10.16
N GLY A 55 8.66 -23.05 -11.01
CA GLY A 55 8.49 -23.12 -12.47
C GLY A 55 8.64 -21.80 -13.22
N PHE A 56 9.10 -20.74 -12.56
CA PHE A 56 9.47 -19.51 -13.26
C PHE A 56 10.75 -19.71 -14.09
N PRO A 57 10.94 -18.93 -15.18
CA PRO A 57 12.13 -19.03 -16.02
C PRO A 57 13.42 -18.81 -15.20
N LYS A 58 14.46 -19.57 -15.48
CA LYS A 58 15.77 -19.39 -14.83
C LYS A 58 16.33 -18.01 -15.11
N GLY A 59 16.89 -17.36 -14.09
CA GLY A 59 17.48 -16.02 -14.19
C GLY A 59 16.47 -14.89 -14.39
N TYR A 60 15.17 -15.15 -14.18
CA TYR A 60 14.14 -14.09 -14.35
C TYR A 60 14.34 -12.89 -13.44
N ALA A 61 14.94 -13.09 -12.29
CA ALA A 61 15.15 -12.02 -11.30
C ALA A 61 16.23 -11.02 -11.72
N GLU A 62 17.16 -11.44 -12.59
CA GLU A 62 18.29 -10.65 -13.09
C GLU A 62 18.06 -10.19 -14.54
N ALA A 63 16.98 -10.65 -15.17
CA ALA A 63 16.65 -10.31 -16.55
C ALA A 63 16.32 -8.82 -16.69
N GLU A 64 16.76 -8.21 -17.79
CA GLU A 64 16.35 -6.85 -18.13
C GLU A 64 14.84 -6.75 -18.26
N LEU A 65 14.28 -5.78 -17.59
CA LEU A 65 12.84 -5.55 -17.64
C LEU A 65 12.46 -4.84 -18.94
N PRO A 66 11.42 -5.28 -19.65
CA PRO A 66 11.00 -4.64 -20.88
C PRO A 66 10.55 -3.21 -20.65
N ILE A 67 10.77 -2.36 -21.67
CA ILE A 67 10.26 -0.99 -21.69
C ILE A 67 8.79 -1.02 -22.08
N GLY A 68 7.95 -0.47 -21.22
CA GLY A 68 6.52 -0.41 -21.46
C GLY A 68 5.68 -1.18 -20.44
N VAL A 69 4.41 -1.36 -20.75
CA VAL A 69 3.41 -1.98 -19.85
C VAL A 69 3.70 -3.44 -19.58
N SER A 70 4.36 -4.15 -20.50
CA SER A 70 4.74 -5.56 -20.34
C SER A 70 5.66 -5.82 -19.14
N ARG A 71 6.36 -4.77 -18.68
CA ARG A 71 7.15 -4.80 -17.45
C ARG A 71 6.34 -5.30 -16.24
N PHE A 72 5.10 -4.81 -16.09
CA PHE A 72 4.24 -5.16 -14.97
C PHE A 72 3.74 -6.61 -14.98
N TRP A 73 3.90 -7.29 -16.11
CA TRP A 73 3.55 -8.70 -16.30
C TRP A 73 4.79 -9.60 -16.45
N SER A 74 5.99 -9.05 -16.27
CA SER A 74 7.21 -9.83 -16.29
C SER A 74 7.24 -10.86 -15.16
N ALA A 75 8.02 -11.93 -15.35
CA ALA A 75 8.16 -12.99 -14.35
C ALA A 75 8.62 -12.45 -12.98
N ALA A 76 9.53 -11.47 -12.97
CA ALA A 76 10.01 -10.81 -11.75
C ALA A 76 8.87 -10.09 -11.00
N PHE A 77 8.01 -9.38 -11.71
CA PHE A 77 6.87 -8.67 -11.12
C PHE A 77 5.79 -9.63 -10.63
N ILE A 78 5.46 -10.65 -11.42
CA ILE A 78 4.48 -11.68 -11.03
C ILE A 78 4.96 -12.40 -9.76
N TRP A 79 6.26 -12.75 -9.69
CA TRP A 79 6.82 -13.35 -8.50
C TRP A 79 6.73 -12.43 -7.28
N PHE A 80 7.03 -11.15 -7.43
CA PHE A 80 6.86 -10.18 -6.37
C PHE A 80 5.41 -10.07 -5.90
N TYR A 81 4.44 -10.08 -6.81
CA TYR A 81 3.02 -10.07 -6.44
C TYR A 81 2.63 -11.31 -5.62
N ILE A 82 3.09 -12.49 -6.04
CA ILE A 82 2.86 -13.74 -5.29
C ILE A 82 3.51 -13.66 -3.91
N TRP A 83 4.76 -13.24 -3.84
CA TRP A 83 5.48 -13.06 -2.58
C TRP A 83 4.74 -12.11 -1.64
N PHE A 84 4.33 -10.97 -2.12
CA PHE A 84 3.60 -9.98 -1.35
C PHE A 84 2.26 -10.53 -0.83
N LEU A 85 1.49 -11.19 -1.67
CA LEU A 85 0.20 -11.79 -1.30
C LEU A 85 0.36 -12.91 -0.28
N VAL A 86 1.32 -13.82 -0.49
CA VAL A 86 1.59 -14.93 0.43
C VAL A 86 2.09 -14.39 1.78
N SER A 87 3.02 -13.46 1.77
CA SER A 87 3.53 -12.81 2.98
C SER A 87 2.41 -12.12 3.77
N THR A 88 1.55 -11.36 3.10
CA THR A 88 0.40 -10.71 3.73
C THR A 88 -0.60 -11.72 4.28
N ALA A 89 -0.86 -12.81 3.55
CA ALA A 89 -1.76 -13.87 3.99
C ALA A 89 -1.23 -14.59 5.25
N LEU A 90 0.07 -14.88 5.30
CA LEU A 90 0.72 -15.46 6.48
C LEU A 90 0.63 -14.53 7.69
N PHE A 91 0.89 -13.24 7.49
CA PHE A 91 0.74 -12.24 8.55
C PHE A 91 -0.71 -12.11 9.04
N ALA A 92 -1.67 -12.12 8.10
CA ALA A 92 -3.10 -12.09 8.44
C ALA A 92 -3.54 -13.35 9.19
N ALA A 93 -3.05 -14.53 8.77
CA ALA A 93 -3.30 -15.79 9.46
C ALA A 93 -2.72 -15.78 10.89
N PHE A 94 -1.47 -15.32 11.05
CA PHE A 94 -0.84 -15.17 12.38
C PHE A 94 -1.71 -14.33 13.32
N TRP A 95 -2.16 -13.15 12.87
CA TRP A 95 -3.00 -12.28 13.68
C TRP A 95 -4.40 -12.85 13.92
N ARG A 96 -4.92 -13.68 13.00
CA ARG A 96 -6.20 -14.36 13.19
C ARG A 96 -6.18 -15.33 14.38
N PHE A 97 -5.04 -15.95 14.65
CA PHE A 97 -4.86 -16.81 15.83
C PHE A 97 -4.65 -16.02 17.13
N LEU A 98 -4.09 -14.80 17.06
CA LEU A 98 -3.80 -14.00 18.25
C LEU A 98 -4.97 -13.12 18.70
N SER A 99 -5.86 -12.72 17.81
CA SER A 99 -6.93 -11.76 18.08
C SER A 99 -8.16 -12.02 17.22
N ASP A 100 -9.32 -11.82 17.79
CA ASP A 100 -10.62 -11.91 17.07
C ASP A 100 -11.24 -10.51 16.91
N ASN A 101 -10.50 -9.58 16.34
CA ASN A 101 -11.02 -8.24 16.07
C ASN A 101 -11.84 -8.22 14.79
N LYS A 102 -13.08 -7.71 14.84
CA LYS A 102 -14.01 -7.55 13.71
C LYS A 102 -13.37 -6.82 12.51
N TRP A 103 -12.54 -5.80 12.79
CA TRP A 103 -11.93 -4.93 11.78
C TRP A 103 -10.58 -5.42 11.27
N GLN A 104 -10.07 -6.54 11.77
CA GLN A 104 -8.76 -7.08 11.44
C GLN A 104 -8.54 -7.31 9.94
N ARG A 105 -9.59 -7.73 9.22
CA ARG A 105 -9.50 -7.90 7.76
C ARG A 105 -9.19 -6.58 7.07
N TRP A 106 -9.86 -5.51 7.45
CA TRP A 106 -9.62 -4.17 6.90
C TRP A 106 -8.29 -3.58 7.35
N SER A 107 -7.93 -3.72 8.61
CA SER A 107 -6.67 -3.16 9.12
C SER A 107 -5.44 -3.85 8.53
N ILE A 108 -5.46 -5.15 8.24
CA ILE A 108 -4.32 -5.86 7.65
C ILE A 108 -4.34 -5.75 6.13
N TRP A 109 -5.38 -6.26 5.48
CA TRP A 109 -5.43 -6.29 4.01
C TRP A 109 -5.56 -4.90 3.40
N GLY A 110 -6.28 -3.99 4.04
CA GLY A 110 -6.40 -2.62 3.60
C GLY A 110 -5.07 -1.87 3.69
N SER A 111 -4.36 -1.99 4.80
CA SER A 111 -3.03 -1.38 4.94
C SER A 111 -2.02 -1.99 3.97
N ALA A 112 -2.04 -3.32 3.78
CA ALA A 112 -1.18 -3.98 2.81
C ALA A 112 -1.47 -3.49 1.39
N PHE A 113 -2.74 -3.32 1.01
CA PHE A 113 -3.10 -2.81 -0.30
C PHE A 113 -2.63 -1.36 -0.52
N ILE A 114 -2.72 -0.49 0.50
CA ILE A 114 -2.19 0.87 0.43
C ILE A 114 -0.67 0.84 0.24
N LEU A 115 0.06 0.01 0.98
CA LEU A 115 1.51 -0.16 0.82
C LEU A 115 1.87 -0.68 -0.58
N PHE A 116 1.11 -1.65 -1.09
CA PHE A 116 1.28 -2.14 -2.46
C PHE A 116 1.07 -1.04 -3.50
N ASN A 117 0.04 -0.20 -3.33
CA ASN A 117 -0.23 0.92 -4.23
C ASN A 117 0.91 1.95 -4.24
N ILE A 118 1.49 2.25 -3.08
CA ILE A 118 2.64 3.15 -2.99
C ILE A 118 3.83 2.55 -3.75
N TRP A 119 4.13 1.28 -3.52
CA TRP A 119 5.20 0.59 -4.24
C TRP A 119 4.93 0.55 -5.75
N PHE A 120 3.72 0.20 -6.16
CA PHE A 120 3.35 0.13 -7.58
C PHE A 120 3.44 1.50 -8.27
N GLY A 121 3.04 2.57 -7.60
CA GLY A 121 3.19 3.94 -8.09
C GLY A 121 4.66 4.30 -8.36
N VAL A 122 5.57 3.86 -7.50
CA VAL A 122 7.03 4.01 -7.74
C VAL A 122 7.44 3.21 -8.98
N GLN A 123 6.95 1.98 -9.16
CA GLN A 123 7.27 1.16 -10.34
C GLN A 123 6.75 1.77 -11.64
N VAL A 124 5.58 2.42 -11.61
CA VAL A 124 5.07 3.18 -12.76
C VAL A 124 6.00 4.35 -13.09
N SER A 125 6.48 5.09 -12.09
CA SER A 125 7.45 6.17 -12.28
C SER A 125 8.76 5.67 -12.87
N VAL A 126 9.25 4.52 -12.42
CA VAL A 126 10.44 3.86 -12.99
C VAL A 126 10.20 3.42 -14.44
N ALA A 127 9.01 2.92 -14.76
CA ALA A 127 8.66 2.55 -16.14
C ALA A 127 8.65 3.75 -17.10
N ILE A 128 8.10 4.89 -16.64
CA ILE A 128 8.13 6.15 -17.40
C ILE A 128 9.56 6.62 -17.63
N ASN A 129 10.38 6.57 -16.58
CA ASN A 129 11.79 6.98 -16.67
C ASN A 129 12.60 6.07 -17.62
N ALA A 130 12.37 4.76 -17.59
CA ALA A 130 12.99 3.81 -18.51
C ALA A 130 12.56 4.03 -19.97
N TRP A 131 11.33 4.48 -20.22
CA TRP A 131 10.84 4.85 -21.54
C TRP A 131 11.45 6.16 -22.05
N TYR A 132 11.65 7.12 -21.14
CA TYR A 132 12.04 8.49 -21.49
C TYR A 132 13.37 8.57 -22.25
N GLY A 133 14.43 7.95 -21.77
CA GLY A 133 15.76 7.99 -22.39
C GLY A 133 15.75 7.49 -23.84
N PRO A 134 15.40 6.22 -24.10
CA PRO A 134 15.36 5.65 -25.45
C PRO A 134 14.44 6.40 -26.42
N PHE A 135 13.34 6.97 -25.91
CA PHE A 135 12.42 7.76 -26.75
C PHE A 135 13.05 9.07 -27.23
N TRP A 136 13.75 9.80 -26.34
CA TRP A 136 14.43 11.02 -26.70
C TRP A 136 15.66 10.78 -27.57
N ASP A 137 16.42 9.72 -27.33
CA ASP A 137 17.55 9.33 -28.19
C ASP A 137 17.08 9.04 -29.61
N MET A 138 15.93 8.38 -29.76
CA MET A 138 15.28 8.14 -31.05
C MET A 138 14.92 9.45 -31.76
N ILE A 139 14.29 10.40 -31.05
CA ILE A 139 13.93 11.71 -31.60
C ILE A 139 15.18 12.48 -32.03
N GLN A 140 16.21 12.52 -31.22
CA GLN A 140 17.46 13.19 -31.53
C GLN A 140 18.11 12.60 -32.78
N LYS A 141 18.10 11.27 -32.93
CA LYS A 141 18.64 10.59 -34.10
C LYS A 141 17.84 10.92 -35.36
N MET A 142 16.50 11.00 -35.27
CA MET A 142 15.66 11.43 -36.37
C MET A 142 15.96 12.85 -36.83
N LEU A 143 16.25 13.74 -35.91
CA LEU A 143 16.54 15.15 -36.19
C LEU A 143 17.96 15.36 -36.78
N SER A 144 18.96 14.59 -36.30
CA SER A 144 20.36 14.74 -36.70
C SER A 144 20.66 14.09 -38.06
N ASP A 145 20.16 12.86 -38.25
CA ASP A 145 20.52 12.04 -39.41
C ASP A 145 19.51 12.13 -40.58
N GLY A 146 18.38 12.83 -40.36
CA GLY A 146 17.30 12.94 -41.36
C GLY A 146 16.66 11.60 -41.73
N GLY A 147 17.04 10.52 -41.03
CA GLY A 147 16.60 9.15 -41.26
C GLY A 147 15.97 8.55 -40.03
N GLY A 148 14.67 8.53 -39.95
CA GLY A 148 13.92 7.83 -38.92
C GLY A 148 12.59 7.34 -39.45
N ASP A 149 12.13 6.19 -38.94
CA ASP A 149 10.80 5.70 -39.32
C ASP A 149 9.76 6.36 -38.40
N ILE A 150 8.78 7.02 -39.04
CA ILE A 150 7.65 7.61 -38.32
C ILE A 150 6.88 6.56 -37.49
N ASN A 151 6.95 5.29 -37.90
CA ASN A 151 6.34 4.20 -37.15
C ASN A 151 7.01 4.00 -35.77
N ASP A 152 8.30 4.28 -35.64
CA ASP A 152 8.99 4.17 -34.34
C ASP A 152 8.56 5.30 -33.38
N LEU A 153 8.28 6.49 -33.93
CA LEU A 153 7.67 7.57 -33.14
C LEU A 153 6.28 7.18 -32.64
N TYR A 154 5.44 6.60 -33.50
CA TYR A 154 4.12 6.12 -33.09
C TYR A 154 4.22 5.01 -32.04
N LYS A 155 5.10 4.03 -32.19
CA LYS A 155 5.33 2.96 -31.22
C LYS A 155 5.79 3.52 -29.88
N GLY A 156 6.75 4.44 -29.87
CA GLY A 156 7.22 5.09 -28.66
C GLY A 156 6.11 5.85 -27.93
N THR A 157 5.31 6.63 -28.68
CA THR A 157 4.16 7.36 -28.13
C THR A 157 3.08 6.43 -27.59
N LEU A 158 2.76 5.35 -28.30
CA LEU A 158 1.80 4.34 -27.83
C LEU A 158 2.30 3.61 -26.58
N THR A 159 3.60 3.32 -26.49
CA THR A 159 4.20 2.73 -25.29
C THR A 159 3.98 3.63 -24.08
N PHE A 160 4.22 4.94 -24.23
CA PHE A 160 3.91 5.90 -23.17
C PHE A 160 2.42 5.92 -22.82
N LEU A 161 1.55 5.96 -23.82
CA LEU A 161 0.11 5.98 -23.60
C LEU A 161 -0.37 4.77 -22.77
N TYR A 162 0.14 3.58 -23.06
CA TYR A 162 -0.20 2.37 -22.29
C TYR A 162 0.30 2.46 -20.84
N ILE A 163 1.51 2.97 -20.60
CA ILE A 163 2.00 3.20 -19.24
C ILE A 163 1.12 4.23 -18.51
N ALA A 164 0.77 5.33 -19.19
CA ALA A 164 -0.09 6.38 -18.66
C ALA A 164 -1.49 5.85 -18.31
N MET A 165 -2.07 4.98 -19.13
CA MET A 165 -3.36 4.33 -18.85
C MET A 165 -3.31 3.47 -17.60
N VAL A 166 -2.23 2.72 -17.40
CA VAL A 166 -2.00 1.96 -16.16
C VAL A 166 -1.90 2.91 -14.97
N ALA A 167 -1.12 4.00 -15.10
CA ALA A 167 -0.95 5.00 -14.04
C ALA A 167 -2.28 5.62 -13.62
N VAL A 168 -3.09 6.07 -14.57
CA VAL A 168 -4.40 6.69 -14.31
C VAL A 168 -5.36 5.68 -13.67
N THR A 169 -5.43 4.46 -14.20
CA THR A 169 -6.28 3.40 -13.65
C THR A 169 -5.92 3.11 -12.19
N PHE A 170 -4.63 2.98 -11.91
CA PHE A 170 -4.15 2.73 -10.55
C PHE A 170 -4.41 3.91 -9.62
N ALA A 171 -4.24 5.15 -10.09
CA ALA A 171 -4.54 6.36 -9.32
C ALA A 171 -6.02 6.43 -8.91
N VAL A 172 -6.93 6.11 -9.82
CA VAL A 172 -8.38 6.07 -9.56
C VAL A 172 -8.72 4.97 -8.54
N ILE A 173 -8.19 3.76 -8.73
CA ILE A 173 -8.38 2.64 -7.79
C ILE A 173 -7.85 3.01 -6.40
N ASN A 174 -6.66 3.60 -6.33
CA ASN A 174 -6.06 4.02 -5.08
C ASN A 174 -6.90 5.08 -4.35
N ALA A 175 -7.35 6.10 -5.06
CA ALA A 175 -8.20 7.15 -4.49
C ALA A 175 -9.52 6.58 -3.94
N PHE A 176 -10.19 5.73 -4.72
CA PHE A 176 -11.41 5.05 -4.31
C PHE A 176 -11.19 4.17 -3.08
N PHE A 177 -10.16 3.33 -3.12
CA PHE A 177 -9.88 2.40 -2.04
C PHE A 177 -9.46 3.12 -0.75
N THR A 178 -8.62 4.16 -0.84
CA THR A 178 -8.19 4.95 0.33
C THR A 178 -9.38 5.64 0.99
N SER A 179 -10.28 6.24 0.21
CA SER A 179 -11.51 6.85 0.72
C SER A 179 -12.38 5.81 1.44
N HIS A 180 -12.50 4.61 0.86
CA HIS A 180 -13.26 3.52 1.45
C HIS A 180 -12.62 2.97 2.75
N TYR A 181 -11.29 2.88 2.78
CA TYR A 181 -10.54 2.48 3.97
C TYR A 181 -10.71 3.46 5.12
N VAL A 182 -10.62 4.77 4.85
CA VAL A 182 -10.86 5.84 5.82
C VAL A 182 -12.29 5.77 6.34
N PHE A 183 -13.28 5.57 5.46
CA PHE A 183 -14.67 5.40 5.87
C PHE A 183 -14.87 4.21 6.81
N ARG A 184 -14.22 3.06 6.53
CA ARG A 184 -14.28 1.88 7.41
C ARG A 184 -13.63 2.13 8.76
N TRP A 185 -12.52 2.84 8.78
CA TRP A 185 -11.88 3.20 10.05
C TRP A 185 -12.73 4.14 10.88
N ARG A 186 -13.38 5.13 10.27
CA ARG A 186 -14.36 5.98 10.95
C ARG A 186 -15.52 5.18 11.53
N THR A 187 -16.04 4.23 10.80
CA THR A 187 -17.10 3.34 11.29
C THR A 187 -16.62 2.56 12.52
N ALA A 188 -15.40 2.03 12.49
CA ALA A 188 -14.81 1.32 13.62
C ALA A 188 -14.64 2.22 14.85
N MET A 189 -14.19 3.47 14.66
CA MET A 189 -14.09 4.45 15.73
C MET A 189 -15.47 4.77 16.33
N ASN A 190 -16.46 5.00 15.50
CA ASN A 190 -17.83 5.29 15.95
C ASN A 190 -18.42 4.11 16.73
N GLU A 191 -18.28 2.88 16.24
CA GLU A 191 -18.70 1.68 16.99
C GLU A 191 -17.98 1.57 18.34
N TYR A 192 -16.68 1.83 18.39
CA TYR A 192 -15.90 1.77 19.62
C TYR A 192 -16.36 2.82 20.65
N TYR A 193 -16.57 4.06 20.23
CA TYR A 193 -17.04 5.13 21.09
C TYR A 193 -18.46 4.87 21.59
N THR A 194 -19.35 4.40 20.72
CA THR A 194 -20.72 4.05 21.08
C THR A 194 -20.74 2.92 22.12
N ALA A 195 -19.94 1.88 21.91
CA ALA A 195 -19.83 0.75 22.87
C ALA A 195 -19.28 1.15 24.23
N ASN A 196 -18.47 2.22 24.30
CA ASN A 196 -17.90 2.72 25.56
C ASN A 196 -18.59 4.01 26.04
N TRP A 197 -19.78 4.36 25.50
CA TRP A 197 -20.47 5.61 25.81
C TRP A 197 -20.73 5.81 27.28
N ASP A 198 -21.11 4.78 28.02
CA ASP A 198 -21.38 4.86 29.46
C ASP A 198 -20.19 5.36 30.28
N LYS A 199 -18.96 5.11 29.81
CA LYS A 199 -17.74 5.59 30.44
C LYS A 199 -17.37 7.01 29.99
N LEU A 200 -17.76 7.39 28.78
CA LEU A 200 -17.40 8.66 28.15
C LEU A 200 -18.39 9.77 28.43
N ARG A 201 -19.68 9.46 28.65
CA ARG A 201 -20.75 10.46 28.86
C ARG A 201 -20.53 11.38 30.07
N HIS A 202 -19.71 10.97 31.02
CA HIS A 202 -19.38 11.75 32.22
C HIS A 202 -18.23 12.74 31.99
N VAL A 203 -17.58 12.69 30.82
CA VAL A 203 -16.52 13.64 30.46
C VAL A 203 -17.14 14.83 29.76
N GLU A 204 -16.97 16.03 30.29
CA GLU A 204 -17.50 17.26 29.73
C GLU A 204 -16.97 17.50 28.31
N GLY A 205 -17.86 17.75 27.36
CA GLY A 205 -17.49 17.93 25.94
C GLY A 205 -17.19 16.65 25.17
N ALA A 206 -17.43 15.45 25.72
CA ALA A 206 -17.13 14.17 25.06
C ALA A 206 -17.81 14.02 23.70
N SER A 207 -19.08 14.43 23.58
CA SER A 207 -19.83 14.35 22.31
C SER A 207 -19.23 15.25 21.22
N GLN A 208 -18.83 16.47 21.56
CA GLN A 208 -18.18 17.37 20.62
C GLN A 208 -16.80 16.87 20.19
N ARG A 209 -15.98 16.37 21.13
CA ARG A 209 -14.66 15.82 20.82
C ARG A 209 -14.75 14.58 19.93
N ILE A 210 -15.68 13.66 20.19
CA ILE A 210 -15.89 12.49 19.32
C ILE A 210 -16.27 12.92 17.90
N GLN A 211 -17.13 13.91 17.77
CA GLN A 211 -17.51 14.44 16.46
C GLN A 211 -16.35 15.14 15.75
N GLU A 212 -15.58 15.97 16.45
CA GLU A 212 -14.40 16.62 15.88
C GLU A 212 -13.31 15.63 15.47
N ASP A 213 -13.00 14.65 16.32
CA ASP A 213 -11.96 13.65 16.06
C ASP A 213 -12.34 12.77 14.86
N THR A 214 -13.61 12.37 14.75
CA THR A 214 -14.07 11.62 13.58
C THR A 214 -14.10 12.43 12.30
N MET A 215 -14.29 13.76 12.37
CA MET A 215 -14.26 14.66 11.20
C MET A 215 -12.85 15.04 10.76
N ARG A 216 -11.93 15.26 11.71
CA ARG A 216 -10.52 15.60 11.39
C ARG A 216 -9.74 14.45 10.74
N PHE A 217 -10.22 13.23 10.91
CA PHE A 217 -9.62 12.04 10.25
C PHE A 217 -10.02 11.91 8.77
N ALA A 218 -10.76 12.85 8.23
CA ALA A 218 -11.18 12.94 6.84
C ALA A 218 -10.31 13.85 6.03
#